data_6c2a768ff9aad7c57157938e8eaf42a1
#
_entry.id   6c2a768ff9aad7c57157938e8eaf42a1
#
_cell.length_a   1.000
_cell.length_b   1.000
_cell.length_c   1.000
_cell.angle_alpha   90.00
_cell.angle_beta   90.00
_cell.angle_gamma   90.00
#
_symmetry.space_group_name_H-M   'P 1'
#
loop_
_entity.id
_entity.type
_entity.pdbx_description
1 polymer ?
#
loop_
_entity_poly.entity_id
_entity_poly.type
_entity_poly.pdbx_seq_one_letter_code
_entity_poly.pdbx_strand_id
1 'polypeptide(L)'
;MKAIHFMIAMLVMMSLASCSADGNDPVENSVSTYLLEKTYGARSVTYEENNADHLKLSELPAISLSEAERILSALRKHTDAQEELDVQAAPQGEQTWLKIAMKQTIDHKYAFTIQLNMKCYSDGSLYYSGYQSECSSSLIKWYLKGFSLATDPATKNYKFESQSYIYMKVIDNEVKYMQIPVTIKGYYNPRNHEAAFSYNL
;
A
#
# COMPACT_ATOMS: atom_id res chain seq x y z
N MET A 1 65.32 -31.39 -21.84
CA MET A 1 64.59 -30.97 -20.64
C MET A 1 63.83 -29.60 -20.74
N LYS A 2 64.26 -28.66 -21.58
CA LYS A 2 63.55 -27.33 -21.74
C LYS A 2 62.25 -27.42 -22.51
N ALA A 3 62.04 -28.34 -23.43
CA ALA A 3 60.85 -28.49 -24.24
C ALA A 3 59.65 -29.07 -23.43
N ILE A 4 59.88 -29.92 -22.45
CA ILE A 4 58.82 -30.53 -21.63
C ILE A 4 58.21 -29.52 -20.67
N HIS A 5 58.98 -28.57 -20.13
CA HIS A 5 58.49 -27.52 -19.25
C HIS A 5 57.61 -26.49 -19.98
N PHE A 6 57.90 -26.26 -21.25
CA PHE A 6 57.09 -25.36 -22.07
C PHE A 6 55.74 -25.96 -22.44
N MET A 7 55.70 -27.27 -22.68
CA MET A 7 54.46 -27.99 -22.95
C MET A 7 53.56 -28.08 -21.73
N ILE A 8 54.13 -28.27 -20.53
CA ILE A 8 53.36 -28.31 -19.27
C ILE A 8 52.80 -26.91 -18.94
N ALA A 9 53.60 -25.85 -19.18
CA ALA A 9 53.13 -24.49 -18.98
C ALA A 9 52.00 -24.09 -19.94
N MET A 10 52.02 -24.58 -21.17
CA MET A 10 50.97 -24.34 -22.16
C MET A 10 49.70 -25.14 -21.85
N LEU A 11 49.83 -26.35 -21.31
CA LEU A 11 48.67 -27.17 -20.87
C LEU A 11 47.99 -26.59 -19.65
N VAL A 12 48.76 -25.99 -18.73
CA VAL A 12 48.20 -25.30 -17.53
C VAL A 12 47.48 -24.00 -17.92
N MET A 13 47.98 -23.29 -18.93
CA MET A 13 47.27 -22.07 -19.41
C MET A 13 45.99 -22.37 -20.18
N MET A 14 45.86 -23.53 -20.84
CA MET A 14 44.61 -23.92 -21.48
C MET A 14 43.55 -24.42 -20.49
N SER A 15 43.94 -24.89 -19.31
CA SER A 15 42.97 -25.29 -18.27
C SER A 15 42.43 -24.13 -17.44
N LEU A 16 43.06 -22.96 -17.50
CA LEU A 16 42.56 -21.74 -16.82
C LEU A 16 41.62 -20.88 -17.70
N ALA A 17 41.52 -21.16 -19.00
CA ALA A 17 40.61 -20.47 -19.90
C ALA A 17 39.20 -21.13 -19.98
N SER A 18 38.99 -22.23 -19.24
CA SER A 18 37.70 -22.96 -19.22
C SER A 18 36.84 -22.70 -18.00
N CYS A 19 37.23 -21.76 -17.12
CA CYS A 19 36.45 -21.39 -15.94
C CYS A 19 36.03 -19.92 -15.94
N SER A 20 35.52 -19.45 -17.07
CA SER A 20 34.86 -18.12 -17.08
C SER A 20 33.62 -18.09 -17.95
N ALA A 21 32.84 -19.15 -17.81
CA ALA A 21 31.48 -19.19 -18.37
C ALA A 21 30.47 -19.73 -17.33
N ASP A 22 30.79 -19.61 -16.03
CA ASP A 22 29.73 -19.46 -15.04
C ASP A 22 29.47 -17.96 -14.96
N GLY A 23 28.60 -17.51 -15.85
CA GLY A 23 27.79 -16.36 -15.62
C GLY A 23 26.99 -16.62 -14.35
N ASN A 24 27.61 -16.33 -13.20
CA ASN A 24 26.85 -15.77 -12.11
C ASN A 24 26.40 -14.38 -12.58
N ASP A 25 25.52 -14.36 -13.57
CA ASP A 25 24.50 -13.34 -13.57
C ASP A 25 23.90 -13.44 -12.16
N PRO A 26 23.93 -12.36 -11.36
CA PRO A 26 23.17 -12.36 -10.15
C PRO A 26 21.80 -12.83 -10.62
N VAL A 27 21.29 -13.92 -10.03
CA VAL A 27 19.90 -14.30 -10.21
C VAL A 27 19.18 -13.05 -9.75
N GLU A 28 18.94 -12.15 -10.70
CA GLU A 28 17.98 -11.07 -10.52
C GLU A 28 16.78 -11.84 -10.05
N ASN A 29 16.46 -11.71 -8.76
CA ASN A 29 15.23 -12.25 -8.21
C ASN A 29 14.15 -11.55 -9.02
N SER A 30 13.83 -12.14 -10.16
CA SER A 30 12.90 -11.56 -11.11
C SER A 30 11.58 -11.49 -10.38
N VAL A 31 11.25 -10.30 -9.93
CA VAL A 31 9.95 -10.03 -9.31
C VAL A 31 8.92 -10.46 -10.35
N SER A 32 8.08 -11.38 -9.97
CA SER A 32 7.00 -11.89 -10.82
C SER A 32 5.66 -11.58 -10.16
N THR A 33 4.59 -11.59 -10.95
CA THR A 33 3.23 -11.46 -10.39
C THR A 33 2.96 -12.53 -9.34
N TYR A 34 3.51 -13.74 -9.50
CA TYR A 34 3.44 -14.80 -8.49
C TYR A 34 4.05 -14.39 -7.14
N LEU A 35 5.17 -13.65 -7.13
CA LEU A 35 5.75 -13.15 -5.90
C LEU A 35 4.83 -12.14 -5.21
N LEU A 36 4.21 -11.23 -5.97
CA LEU A 36 3.24 -10.27 -5.43
C LEU A 36 2.00 -10.99 -4.87
N GLU A 37 1.52 -12.02 -5.56
CA GLU A 37 0.39 -12.83 -5.11
C GLU A 37 0.71 -13.55 -3.78
N LYS A 38 1.86 -14.20 -3.72
CA LYS A 38 2.27 -14.98 -2.53
C LYS A 38 2.60 -14.10 -1.33
N THR A 39 3.23 -12.95 -1.57
CA THR A 39 3.75 -12.09 -0.49
C THR A 39 2.73 -11.11 0.04
N TYR A 40 1.88 -10.57 -0.83
CA TYR A 40 0.94 -9.48 -0.50
C TYR A 40 -0.53 -9.87 -0.74
N GLY A 41 -0.81 -11.13 -1.12
CA GLY A 41 -2.16 -11.55 -1.47
C GLY A 41 -2.72 -10.82 -2.70
N ALA A 42 -1.83 -10.27 -3.53
CA ALA A 42 -2.23 -9.61 -4.77
C ALA A 42 -2.94 -10.58 -5.69
N ARG A 43 -3.87 -10.07 -6.49
CA ARG A 43 -4.50 -10.85 -7.56
C ARG A 43 -4.60 -10.02 -8.84
N SER A 44 -4.46 -10.67 -9.97
CA SER A 44 -4.76 -10.07 -11.25
C SER A 44 -6.26 -9.90 -11.38
N VAL A 45 -6.71 -8.75 -11.86
CA VAL A 45 -8.13 -8.44 -12.06
C VAL A 45 -8.34 -7.87 -13.43
N THR A 46 -9.50 -8.17 -14.04
CA THR A 46 -9.90 -7.53 -15.28
C THR A 46 -10.47 -6.15 -15.01
N TYR A 47 -10.33 -5.25 -15.96
CA TYR A 47 -10.88 -3.90 -15.86
C TYR A 47 -12.39 -3.92 -15.63
N GLU A 48 -13.11 -4.87 -16.25
CA GLU A 48 -14.57 -5.01 -16.20
C GLU A 48 -15.08 -5.52 -14.84
N GLU A 49 -14.34 -6.41 -14.18
CA GLU A 49 -14.76 -7.02 -12.89
C GLU A 49 -14.85 -6.05 -11.74
N ASN A 50 -14.19 -4.90 -11.82
CA ASN A 50 -14.03 -4.01 -10.68
C ASN A 50 -14.91 -2.76 -10.70
N ASN A 51 -15.87 -2.65 -11.62
CA ASN A 51 -16.61 -1.40 -11.78
C ASN A 51 -15.63 -0.20 -11.85
N ALA A 52 -14.55 -0.39 -12.58
CA ALA A 52 -13.33 0.40 -12.49
C ALA A 52 -13.48 1.83 -13.03
N ASP A 53 -14.61 2.14 -13.64
CA ASP A 53 -14.87 3.46 -14.22
C ASP A 53 -14.78 4.58 -13.17
N HIS A 54 -15.33 4.36 -11.96
CA HIS A 54 -15.23 5.35 -10.90
C HIS A 54 -13.84 5.41 -10.23
N LEU A 55 -13.05 4.32 -10.33
CA LEU A 55 -11.67 4.30 -9.81
C LEU A 55 -10.66 4.82 -10.82
N LYS A 56 -11.06 4.98 -12.08
CA LYS A 56 -10.20 5.44 -13.17
C LYS A 56 -8.89 4.67 -13.27
N LEU A 57 -8.96 3.35 -13.15
CA LEU A 57 -7.78 2.48 -13.18
C LEU A 57 -7.04 2.54 -14.53
N SER A 58 -7.74 2.84 -15.62
CA SER A 58 -7.13 3.05 -16.94
C SER A 58 -6.13 4.21 -16.95
N GLU A 59 -6.33 5.23 -16.11
CA GLU A 59 -5.47 6.39 -16.00
C GLU A 59 -4.16 6.10 -15.24
N LEU A 60 -4.08 4.96 -14.51
CA LEU A 60 -2.86 4.59 -13.82
C LEU A 60 -1.73 4.36 -14.82
N PRO A 61 -0.55 4.94 -14.58
CA PRO A 61 0.63 4.58 -15.34
C PRO A 61 1.01 3.12 -15.08
N ALA A 62 1.49 2.44 -16.11
CA ALA A 62 2.02 1.11 -15.95
C ALA A 62 3.43 1.18 -15.36
N ILE A 63 3.67 0.42 -14.31
CA ILE A 63 4.96 0.33 -13.60
C ILE A 63 5.54 -1.07 -13.74
N SER A 64 6.85 -1.21 -13.55
CA SER A 64 7.50 -2.51 -13.54
C SER A 64 7.11 -3.31 -12.29
N LEU A 65 7.24 -4.63 -12.34
CA LEU A 65 7.02 -5.49 -11.17
C LEU A 65 7.98 -5.15 -10.02
N SER A 66 9.22 -4.79 -10.32
CA SER A 66 10.19 -4.36 -9.30
C SER A 66 9.78 -3.06 -8.61
N GLU A 67 9.22 -2.10 -9.36
CA GLU A 67 8.68 -0.88 -8.77
C GLU A 67 7.42 -1.17 -7.93
N ALA A 68 6.53 -2.05 -8.39
CA ALA A 68 5.36 -2.47 -7.62
C ALA A 68 5.76 -3.14 -6.30
N GLU A 69 6.73 -4.05 -6.32
CA GLU A 69 7.28 -4.69 -5.12
C GLU A 69 7.91 -3.67 -4.18
N ARG A 70 8.69 -2.73 -4.70
CA ARG A 70 9.29 -1.65 -3.91
C ARG A 70 8.23 -0.81 -3.19
N ILE A 71 7.14 -0.45 -3.86
CA ILE A 71 6.02 0.29 -3.26
C ILE A 71 5.37 -0.55 -2.15
N LEU A 72 5.02 -1.81 -2.43
CA LEU A 72 4.35 -2.68 -1.47
C LEU A 72 5.23 -3.00 -0.25
N SER A 73 6.53 -3.19 -0.48
CA SER A 73 7.51 -3.38 0.60
C SER A 73 7.63 -2.15 1.49
N ALA A 74 7.63 -0.94 0.90
CA ALA A 74 7.64 0.30 1.66
C ALA A 74 6.35 0.45 2.48
N LEU A 75 5.19 0.18 1.88
CA LEU A 75 3.90 0.21 2.57
C LEU A 75 3.87 -0.77 3.75
N ARG A 76 4.36 -1.99 3.56
CA ARG A 76 4.37 -3.03 4.59
C ARG A 76 5.24 -2.69 5.81
N LYS A 77 6.27 -1.88 5.64
CA LYS A 77 7.17 -1.45 6.73
C LYS A 77 6.59 -0.36 7.62
N HIS A 78 5.55 0.33 7.19
CA HIS A 78 4.99 1.50 7.85
C HIS A 78 3.54 1.28 8.29
N THR A 79 3.31 0.31 9.18
CA THR A 79 1.94 -0.09 9.56
C THR A 79 1.31 0.79 10.65
N ASP A 80 2.08 1.53 11.44
CA ASP A 80 1.59 2.11 12.70
C ASP A 80 1.85 3.62 12.89
N ALA A 81 2.33 4.34 11.88
CA ALA A 81 2.70 5.75 12.04
C ALA A 81 1.57 6.69 11.63
N GLN A 82 0.96 7.35 12.60
CA GLN A 82 0.14 8.52 12.34
C GLN A 82 1.03 9.76 12.36
N GLU A 83 1.01 10.55 11.28
CA GLU A 83 1.82 11.76 11.16
C GLU A 83 1.01 13.04 11.34
N GLU A 84 -0.24 13.05 10.93
CA GLU A 84 -1.10 14.23 10.99
C GLU A 84 -2.53 13.90 11.39
N LEU A 85 -3.06 14.70 12.30
CA LEU A 85 -4.48 14.72 12.67
C LEU A 85 -5.01 16.13 12.51
N ASP A 86 -6.03 16.30 11.70
CA ASP A 86 -6.78 17.55 11.56
C ASP A 86 -8.22 17.32 11.98
N VAL A 87 -8.69 18.09 12.98
CA VAL A 87 -10.07 18.06 13.45
C VAL A 87 -10.69 19.42 13.21
N GLN A 88 -11.58 19.51 12.24
CA GLN A 88 -12.32 20.71 11.90
C GLN A 88 -13.74 20.64 12.41
N ALA A 89 -14.18 21.67 13.11
CA ALA A 89 -15.53 21.82 13.59
C ALA A 89 -16.22 22.99 12.88
N ALA A 90 -17.40 22.75 12.31
CA ALA A 90 -18.22 23.77 11.68
C ALA A 90 -19.61 23.76 12.31
N PRO A 91 -20.00 24.81 13.08
CA PRO A 91 -21.34 24.93 13.65
C PRO A 91 -22.39 25.09 12.54
N GLN A 92 -23.48 24.36 12.66
CA GLN A 92 -24.60 24.42 11.73
C GLN A 92 -25.93 24.28 12.49
N GLY A 93 -26.47 25.42 12.95
CA GLY A 93 -27.64 25.45 13.82
C GLY A 93 -27.37 24.86 15.21
N GLU A 94 -28.20 23.90 15.64
CA GLU A 94 -28.03 23.18 16.91
C GLU A 94 -27.01 22.01 16.82
N GLN A 95 -26.39 21.84 15.68
CA GLN A 95 -25.43 20.75 15.41
C GLN A 95 -24.06 21.32 15.06
N THR A 96 -23.02 20.58 15.39
CA THR A 96 -21.66 20.84 14.94
C THR A 96 -21.21 19.70 14.04
N TRP A 97 -20.80 20.02 12.82
CA TRP A 97 -20.15 19.05 11.97
C TRP A 97 -18.67 18.91 12.36
N LEU A 98 -18.24 17.69 12.55
CA LEU A 98 -16.84 17.35 12.75
C LEU A 98 -16.30 16.65 11.51
N LYS A 99 -15.23 17.18 10.98
CA LYS A 99 -14.36 16.49 10.02
C LYS A 99 -13.10 16.09 10.74
N ILE A 100 -12.82 14.80 10.77
CA ILE A 100 -11.65 14.24 11.44
C ILE A 100 -10.81 13.62 10.34
N ALA A 101 -9.78 14.33 9.89
CA ALA A 101 -8.86 13.85 8.88
C ALA A 101 -7.61 13.27 9.55
N MET A 102 -7.35 12.01 9.28
CA MET A 102 -6.17 11.29 9.71
C MET A 102 -5.30 11.04 8.48
N LYS A 103 -4.07 11.46 8.53
CA LYS A 103 -3.13 11.30 7.42
C LYS A 103 -1.93 10.49 7.88
N GLN A 104 -1.48 9.62 7.00
CA GLN A 104 -0.28 8.82 7.18
C GLN A 104 0.57 8.94 5.92
N THR A 105 1.81 9.37 6.07
CA THR A 105 2.76 9.54 4.96
C THR A 105 3.81 8.44 5.02
N ILE A 106 4.02 7.77 3.88
CA ILE A 106 4.91 6.65 3.76
C ILE A 106 6.01 7.00 2.79
N ASP A 107 7.26 6.83 3.25
CA ASP A 107 8.48 7.08 2.45
C ASP A 107 8.50 8.47 1.79
N HIS A 108 7.90 9.48 2.46
CA HIS A 108 7.73 10.86 1.98
C HIS A 108 7.08 10.97 0.57
N LYS A 109 6.45 9.92 0.10
CA LYS A 109 5.92 9.83 -1.28
C LYS A 109 4.42 9.55 -1.34
N TYR A 110 3.91 8.75 -0.42
CA TYR A 110 2.53 8.28 -0.46
C TYR A 110 1.81 8.74 0.79
N ALA A 111 0.91 9.69 0.67
CA ALA A 111 0.03 10.08 1.76
C ALA A 111 -1.32 9.39 1.59
N PHE A 112 -1.73 8.66 2.62
CA PHE A 112 -3.05 8.07 2.76
C PHE A 112 -3.85 8.88 3.75
N THR A 113 -5.03 9.32 3.37
CA THR A 113 -5.90 10.13 4.22
C THR A 113 -7.25 9.45 4.38
N ILE A 114 -7.69 9.30 5.62
CA ILE A 114 -9.06 8.91 5.96
C ILE A 114 -9.71 10.11 6.64
N GLN A 115 -10.81 10.59 6.10
CA GLN A 115 -11.63 11.63 6.69
C GLN A 115 -12.94 11.01 7.19
N LEU A 116 -13.19 11.10 8.50
CA LEU A 116 -14.47 10.77 9.10
C LEU A 116 -15.35 12.02 9.17
N ASN A 117 -16.59 11.90 8.73
CA ASN A 117 -17.59 12.94 8.84
C ASN A 117 -18.57 12.56 9.94
N MET A 118 -18.68 13.38 10.97
CA MET A 118 -19.53 13.14 12.13
C MET A 118 -20.38 14.36 12.44
N LYS A 119 -21.56 14.12 12.98
CA LYS A 119 -22.44 15.17 13.55
C LYS A 119 -22.37 15.10 15.06
N CYS A 120 -22.11 16.23 15.71
CA CYS A 120 -22.18 16.38 17.15
C CYS A 120 -23.46 17.16 17.49
N TYR A 121 -24.31 16.58 18.30
CA TYR A 121 -25.53 17.22 18.79
C TYR A 121 -25.27 18.01 20.08
N SER A 122 -26.20 18.90 20.44
CA SER A 122 -26.11 19.75 21.63
C SER A 122 -25.99 18.97 22.95
N ASP A 123 -26.48 17.74 22.97
CA ASP A 123 -26.34 16.80 24.11
C ASP A 123 -24.97 16.09 24.16
N GLY A 124 -24.08 16.40 23.22
CA GLY A 124 -22.75 15.78 23.10
C GLY A 124 -22.76 14.41 22.43
N SER A 125 -23.90 13.92 21.95
CA SER A 125 -23.96 12.70 21.17
C SER A 125 -23.33 12.90 19.81
N LEU A 126 -22.66 11.86 19.29
CA LEU A 126 -22.02 11.85 17.99
C LEU A 126 -22.73 10.86 17.06
N TYR A 127 -23.00 11.31 15.86
CA TYR A 127 -23.55 10.47 14.80
C TYR A 127 -22.57 10.42 13.61
N TYR A 128 -22.19 9.23 13.23
CA TYR A 128 -21.37 9.01 12.04
C TYR A 128 -22.18 9.20 10.77
N SER A 129 -21.72 10.06 9.88
CA SER A 129 -22.44 10.38 8.64
C SER A 129 -21.76 9.88 7.38
N GLY A 130 -20.51 9.50 7.45
CA GLY A 130 -19.77 8.94 6.32
C GLY A 130 -18.25 9.11 6.43
N TYR A 131 -17.55 8.61 5.45
CA TYR A 131 -16.10 8.75 5.32
C TYR A 131 -15.70 9.11 3.90
N GLN A 132 -14.51 9.64 3.78
CA GLN A 132 -13.79 9.81 2.51
C GLN A 132 -12.38 9.26 2.68
N SER A 133 -11.80 8.79 1.60
CA SER A 133 -10.41 8.32 1.60
C SER A 133 -9.73 8.72 0.32
N GLU A 134 -8.47 9.05 0.42
CA GLU A 134 -7.64 9.42 -0.72
C GLU A 134 -6.21 8.94 -0.56
N CYS A 135 -5.50 8.83 -1.68
CA CYS A 135 -4.08 8.59 -1.72
C CYS A 135 -3.44 9.61 -2.67
N SER A 136 -2.37 10.26 -2.23
CA SER A 136 -1.69 11.29 -3.02
C SER A 136 -0.88 10.72 -4.19
N SER A 137 -0.69 9.40 -4.27
CA SER A 137 0.10 8.77 -5.32
C SER A 137 -0.63 8.74 -6.66
N SER A 138 0.09 9.03 -7.73
CA SER A 138 -0.38 8.79 -9.10
C SER A 138 -0.14 7.36 -9.59
N LEU A 139 0.67 6.56 -8.87
CA LEU A 139 1.06 5.20 -9.27
C LEU A 139 0.11 4.12 -8.74
N ILE A 140 -0.68 4.45 -7.73
CA ILE A 140 -1.62 3.53 -7.09
C ILE A 140 -2.96 4.21 -6.86
N LYS A 141 -4.01 3.41 -6.79
CA LYS A 141 -5.31 3.84 -6.28
C LYS A 141 -5.62 3.08 -5.00
N TRP A 142 -6.13 3.79 -4.01
CA TRP A 142 -6.59 3.20 -2.76
C TRP A 142 -8.10 3.29 -2.68
N TYR A 143 -8.74 2.16 -2.40
CA TYR A 143 -10.19 2.06 -2.33
C TYR A 143 -10.62 1.36 -1.05
N LEU A 144 -11.40 2.04 -0.22
CA LEU A 144 -12.04 1.47 0.94
C LEU A 144 -13.38 0.85 0.51
N LYS A 145 -13.44 -0.48 0.48
CA LYS A 145 -14.62 -1.21 0.02
C LYS A 145 -15.76 -1.17 1.04
N GLY A 146 -15.44 -1.28 2.30
CA GLY A 146 -16.42 -1.29 3.38
C GLY A 146 -15.85 -0.56 4.58
N PHE A 147 -16.72 0.10 5.32
CA PHE A 147 -16.34 0.82 6.52
C PHE A 147 -17.37 0.55 7.61
N SER A 148 -16.92 -0.01 8.72
CA SER A 148 -17.72 -0.21 9.92
C SER A 148 -17.20 0.67 11.04
N LEU A 149 -18.09 1.33 11.75
CA LEU A 149 -17.81 2.13 12.94
C LEU A 149 -18.61 1.58 14.11
N ALA A 150 -17.94 1.31 15.22
CA ALA A 150 -18.58 0.87 16.45
C ALA A 150 -18.03 1.64 17.65
N THR A 151 -18.88 1.89 18.64
CA THR A 151 -18.44 2.49 19.91
C THR A 151 -17.91 1.40 20.83
N ASP A 152 -16.69 1.58 21.33
CA ASP A 152 -16.13 0.73 22.36
C ASP A 152 -16.84 1.01 23.69
N PRO A 153 -17.50 0.03 24.31
CA PRO A 153 -18.29 0.25 25.53
C PRO A 153 -17.43 0.62 26.74
N ALA A 154 -16.17 0.22 26.77
CA ALA A 154 -15.25 0.48 27.89
C ALA A 154 -14.61 1.87 27.79
N THR A 155 -14.07 2.22 26.62
CA THR A 155 -13.34 3.47 26.41
C THR A 155 -14.21 4.61 25.90
N LYS A 156 -15.38 4.29 25.32
CA LYS A 156 -16.26 5.20 24.56
C LYS A 156 -15.62 5.76 23.29
N ASN A 157 -14.51 5.19 22.88
CA ASN A 157 -13.90 5.52 21.60
C ASN A 157 -14.72 4.94 20.45
N TYR A 158 -14.69 5.62 19.32
CA TYR A 158 -15.19 5.06 18.07
C TYR A 158 -14.08 4.25 17.43
N LYS A 159 -14.30 2.95 17.28
CA LYS A 159 -13.39 2.04 16.55
C LYS A 159 -13.92 1.82 15.16
N PHE A 160 -13.05 1.83 14.18
CA PHE A 160 -13.43 1.52 12.82
C PHE A 160 -12.54 0.44 12.21
N GLU A 161 -13.13 -0.29 11.28
CA GLU A 161 -12.45 -1.29 10.48
C GLU A 161 -12.96 -1.20 9.04
N SER A 162 -12.07 -1.38 8.08
CA SER A 162 -12.39 -1.40 6.67
C SER A 162 -11.59 -2.48 5.95
N GLN A 163 -12.28 -3.19 5.07
CA GLN A 163 -11.65 -3.96 4.01
C GLN A 163 -11.39 -3.02 2.84
N SER A 164 -10.16 -2.98 2.39
CA SER A 164 -9.69 -2.01 1.40
C SER A 164 -8.87 -2.71 0.33
N TYR A 165 -8.59 -2.00 -0.74
CA TYR A 165 -7.72 -2.48 -1.81
C TYR A 165 -6.78 -1.37 -2.28
N ILE A 166 -5.56 -1.77 -2.59
CA ILE A 166 -4.64 -0.98 -3.42
C ILE A 166 -4.68 -1.57 -4.82
N TYR A 167 -4.78 -0.70 -5.82
CA TYR A 167 -4.71 -1.08 -7.22
C TYR A 167 -3.46 -0.50 -7.85
N MET A 168 -2.80 -1.32 -8.66
CA MET A 168 -1.63 -0.97 -9.47
C MET A 168 -1.80 -1.49 -10.87
N LYS A 169 -1.24 -0.79 -11.85
CA LYS A 169 -1.12 -1.27 -13.23
C LYS A 169 0.34 -1.67 -13.46
N VAL A 170 0.59 -2.95 -13.67
CA VAL A 170 1.94 -3.50 -13.78
C VAL A 170 2.22 -4.09 -15.14
N ILE A 171 3.49 -4.09 -15.54
CA ILE A 171 3.97 -4.75 -16.75
C ILE A 171 4.68 -6.04 -16.35
N ASP A 172 4.12 -7.17 -16.83
CA ASP A 172 4.68 -8.51 -16.70
C ASP A 172 4.42 -9.25 -18.02
N ASN A 173 5.30 -9.06 -19.01
CA ASN A 173 5.10 -9.44 -20.42
C ASN A 173 3.88 -8.78 -21.08
N GLU A 174 2.84 -8.56 -20.31
CA GLU A 174 1.61 -7.84 -20.70
C GLU A 174 1.21 -6.86 -19.58
N VAL A 175 0.30 -5.97 -19.87
CA VAL A 175 -0.24 -5.04 -18.87
C VAL A 175 -1.31 -5.75 -18.04
N LYS A 176 -1.12 -5.78 -16.73
CA LYS A 176 -2.06 -6.37 -15.75
C LYS A 176 -2.48 -5.34 -14.72
N TYR A 177 -3.73 -5.41 -14.29
CA TYR A 177 -4.21 -4.69 -13.11
C TYR A 177 -4.10 -5.62 -11.90
N MET A 178 -3.35 -5.19 -10.89
CA MET A 178 -3.18 -5.92 -9.65
C MET A 178 -4.03 -5.28 -8.56
N GLN A 179 -4.78 -6.10 -7.84
CA GLN A 179 -5.54 -5.73 -6.66
C GLN A 179 -4.90 -6.35 -5.43
N ILE A 180 -4.52 -5.54 -4.46
CA ILE A 180 -3.85 -5.95 -3.22
C ILE A 180 -4.82 -5.69 -2.07
N PRO A 181 -5.21 -6.72 -1.27
CA PRO A 181 -6.09 -6.54 -0.12
C PRO A 181 -5.35 -5.80 1.00
N VAL A 182 -6.06 -4.89 1.65
CA VAL A 182 -5.56 -4.11 2.79
C VAL A 182 -6.63 -4.08 3.87
N THR A 183 -6.27 -4.43 5.09
CA THR A 183 -7.14 -4.24 6.26
C THR A 183 -6.73 -2.94 6.95
N ILE A 184 -7.69 -2.05 7.17
CA ILE A 184 -7.53 -0.80 7.90
C ILE A 184 -8.22 -0.93 9.25
N LYS A 185 -7.55 -0.48 10.31
CA LYS A 185 -8.14 -0.37 11.65
C LYS A 185 -7.75 0.96 12.24
N GLY A 186 -8.66 1.55 13.01
CA GLY A 186 -8.37 2.82 13.66
C GLY A 186 -9.39 3.17 14.74
N TYR A 187 -9.18 4.33 15.33
CA TYR A 187 -10.07 4.86 16.35
C TYR A 187 -10.15 6.39 16.28
N TYR A 188 -11.22 6.92 16.85
CA TYR A 188 -11.37 8.31 17.23
C TYR A 188 -11.86 8.40 18.68
N ASN A 189 -11.17 9.20 19.49
CA ASN A 189 -11.52 9.48 20.86
C ASN A 189 -12.23 10.86 20.95
N PRO A 190 -13.54 10.90 21.24
CA PRO A 190 -14.29 12.15 21.27
C PRO A 190 -13.95 13.05 22.47
N ARG A 191 -13.24 12.55 23.48
CA ARG A 191 -12.92 13.33 24.70
C ARG A 191 -11.74 14.26 24.52
N ASN A 192 -10.72 13.79 23.81
CA ASN A 192 -9.46 14.53 23.63
C ASN A 192 -9.16 14.79 22.15
N HIS A 193 -10.08 14.38 21.25
CA HIS A 193 -9.94 14.51 19.81
C HIS A 193 -8.72 13.79 19.21
N GLU A 194 -8.25 12.73 19.88
CA GLU A 194 -7.23 11.86 19.31
C GLU A 194 -7.83 10.89 18.30
N ALA A 195 -7.15 10.67 17.20
CA ALA A 195 -7.50 9.65 16.24
C ALA A 195 -6.24 9.06 15.61
N ALA A 196 -6.33 7.79 15.21
CA ALA A 196 -5.27 7.11 14.50
C ALA A 196 -5.84 6.01 13.62
N PHE A 197 -5.10 5.62 12.61
CA PHE A 197 -5.35 4.41 11.87
C PHE A 197 -4.05 3.66 11.56
N SER A 198 -4.17 2.36 11.44
CA SER A 198 -3.14 1.48 10.93
C SER A 198 -3.67 0.65 9.78
N TYR A 199 -2.81 0.14 8.94
CA TYR A 199 -3.19 -0.75 7.87
C TYR A 199 -2.25 -1.96 7.83
N ASN A 200 -2.78 -3.09 7.34
CA ASN A 200 -2.03 -4.32 7.15
C ASN A 200 -2.25 -4.82 5.72
N LEU A 201 -1.11 -5.12 5.06
CA LEU A 201 -1.02 -5.75 3.75
C LEU A 201 -0.85 -7.24 3.89
#